data_61906859fbd939d6863002db62822438
#
_entry.id   61906859fbd939d6863002db62822438
#
_cell.length_a   1.000
_cell.length_b   1.000
_cell.length_c   1.000
_cell.angle_alpha   90.00
_cell.angle_beta   90.00
_cell.angle_gamma   90.00
#
_symmetry.space_group_name_H-M   'P 1'
#
loop_
_entity.id
_entity.type
_entity.pdbx_description
1 polymer ?
#
loop_
_entity_poly.entity_id
_entity_poly.type
_entity_poly.pdbx_seq_one_letter_code
_entity_poly.pdbx_strand_id
1 'polypeptide(L)'
;MEKRIILVTDSARDLSSADLSNINMEGNSYKSSLCIRDAISTFAPVILYTELEDFRDHISEHKNDLVFPMRYGPTSRTQKGLVSSLCETYGIAYMGADNYTQLLCNDKDLSKKYAREFGFSVPNSVMFRDLSSKTNMMERVKRLKL
;
A
#
# COMPACT_ATOMS: atom_id res chain seq x y z
N MET A 1 0.19 -30.10 -5.43
CA MET A 1 0.81 -28.95 -6.15
C MET A 1 1.60 -28.14 -5.14
N GLU A 2 2.80 -27.75 -5.47
CA GLU A 2 3.62 -26.87 -4.65
C GLU A 2 2.98 -25.48 -4.59
N LYS A 3 2.86 -24.91 -3.38
CA LYS A 3 2.31 -23.56 -3.19
C LYS A 3 3.30 -22.54 -3.75
N ARG A 4 2.78 -21.62 -4.56
CA ARG A 4 3.57 -20.53 -5.16
C ARG A 4 3.34 -19.24 -4.36
N ILE A 5 4.29 -18.33 -4.41
CA ILE A 5 4.14 -16.96 -3.93
C ILE A 5 3.81 -16.06 -5.12
N ILE A 6 2.71 -15.35 -5.04
CA ILE A 6 2.27 -14.40 -6.07
C ILE A 6 2.63 -13.01 -5.61
N LEU A 7 3.69 -12.45 -6.18
CA LEU A 7 4.16 -11.12 -5.84
C LEU A 7 3.47 -10.09 -6.75
N VAL A 8 2.64 -9.24 -6.18
CA VAL A 8 1.94 -8.17 -6.91
C VAL A 8 2.58 -6.84 -6.56
N THR A 9 3.25 -6.22 -7.53
CA THR A 9 4.03 -4.99 -7.32
C THR A 9 3.60 -3.89 -8.29
N ASP A 10 4.11 -2.68 -8.08
CA ASP A 10 3.95 -1.59 -9.04
C ASP A 10 4.87 -1.82 -10.25
N SER A 11 4.39 -1.44 -11.45
CA SER A 11 5.21 -1.40 -12.64
C SER A 11 6.34 -0.37 -12.49
N ALA A 12 7.49 -0.70 -13.05
CA ALA A 12 8.65 0.19 -13.08
C ALA A 12 8.30 1.49 -13.78
N ARG A 13 8.05 2.55 -13.02
CA ARG A 13 8.28 3.88 -13.54
C ARG A 13 9.73 4.22 -13.27
N ASP A 14 10.50 4.26 -14.33
CA ASP A 14 11.87 4.74 -14.30
C ASP A 14 11.84 6.17 -13.75
N LEU A 15 12.47 6.40 -12.60
CA LEU A 15 12.58 7.72 -11.96
C LEU A 15 13.46 8.71 -12.77
N SER A 16 13.82 8.36 -14.01
CA SER A 16 14.65 9.15 -14.89
C SER A 16 13.97 10.42 -15.44
N SER A 17 12.66 10.56 -15.30
CA SER A 17 11.95 11.79 -15.70
C SER A 17 11.68 12.67 -14.49
N ALA A 18 12.20 13.90 -14.56
CA ALA A 18 12.22 14.90 -13.49
C ALA A 18 10.84 15.48 -13.08
N ASP A 19 9.73 14.83 -13.39
CA ASP A 19 8.41 15.29 -12.95
C ASP A 19 8.02 14.65 -11.61
N LEU A 20 8.49 15.28 -10.54
CA LEU A 20 8.17 14.89 -9.15
C LEU A 20 6.66 15.00 -8.82
N SER A 21 5.86 15.65 -9.65
CA SER A 21 4.43 15.87 -9.38
C SER A 21 3.59 14.59 -9.55
N ASN A 22 4.10 13.62 -10.30
CA ASN A 22 3.42 12.36 -10.61
C ASN A 22 4.07 11.13 -9.97
N ILE A 23 5.07 11.31 -9.10
CA ILE A 23 5.75 10.19 -8.45
C ILE A 23 4.87 9.68 -7.30
N ASN A 24 4.45 8.43 -7.41
CA ASN A 24 3.95 7.70 -6.25
C ASN A 24 5.13 7.38 -5.34
N MET A 25 5.45 8.31 -4.43
CA MET A 25 6.56 8.19 -3.48
C MET A 25 6.43 6.98 -2.53
N GLU A 26 5.24 6.40 -2.45
CA GLU A 26 4.95 5.24 -1.60
C GLU A 26 5.10 3.91 -2.35
N GLY A 27 5.22 3.94 -3.67
CA GLY A 27 5.41 2.75 -4.50
C GLY A 27 6.80 2.15 -4.35
N ASN A 28 6.88 0.84 -4.47
CA ASN A 28 8.18 0.15 -4.51
C ASN A 28 8.83 0.36 -5.87
N SER A 29 10.15 0.56 -5.89
CA SER A 29 10.88 0.56 -7.14
C SER A 29 10.88 -0.85 -7.76
N TYR A 30 10.92 -0.94 -9.08
CA TYR A 30 11.01 -2.24 -9.76
C TYR A 30 12.23 -3.05 -9.32
N LYS A 31 13.36 -2.37 -9.10
CA LYS A 31 14.57 -3.00 -8.57
C LYS A 31 14.34 -3.63 -7.20
N SER A 32 13.63 -2.94 -6.30
CA SER A 32 13.26 -3.50 -4.99
C SER A 32 12.36 -4.72 -5.14
N SER A 33 11.40 -4.66 -6.06
CA SER A 33 10.50 -5.79 -6.35
C SER A 33 11.26 -7.01 -6.88
N LEU A 34 12.24 -6.81 -7.75
CA LEU A 34 13.10 -7.89 -8.24
C LEU A 34 13.96 -8.50 -7.12
N CYS A 35 14.56 -7.67 -6.26
CA CYS A 35 15.33 -8.17 -5.11
C CYS A 35 14.46 -9.03 -4.17
N ILE A 36 13.23 -8.62 -3.93
CA ILE A 36 12.29 -9.38 -3.10
C ILE A 36 11.90 -10.69 -3.79
N ARG A 37 11.56 -10.64 -5.09
CA ARG A 37 11.29 -11.85 -5.89
C ARG A 37 12.45 -12.83 -5.79
N ASP A 38 13.68 -12.38 -6.00
CA ASP A 38 14.86 -13.22 -6.01
C ASP A 38 15.12 -13.84 -4.63
N ALA A 39 14.92 -13.06 -3.56
CA ALA A 39 15.03 -13.57 -2.20
C ALA A 39 13.98 -14.66 -1.90
N ILE A 40 12.73 -14.45 -2.29
CA ILE A 40 11.65 -15.45 -2.09
C ILE A 40 11.89 -16.68 -2.96
N SER A 41 12.41 -16.50 -4.17
CA SER A 41 12.68 -17.61 -5.12
C SER A 41 13.72 -18.62 -4.61
N THR A 42 14.45 -18.28 -3.53
CA THR A 42 15.38 -19.23 -2.90
C THR A 42 14.67 -20.35 -2.12
N PHE A 43 13.40 -20.18 -1.79
CA PHE A 43 12.65 -21.15 -0.96
C PHE A 43 11.23 -21.47 -1.49
N ALA A 44 10.69 -20.72 -2.44
CA ALA A 44 9.39 -20.99 -3.05
C ALA A 44 9.33 -20.50 -4.50
N PRO A 45 8.55 -21.14 -5.39
CA PRO A 45 8.29 -20.62 -6.72
C PRO A 45 7.55 -19.28 -6.65
N VAL A 46 7.96 -18.29 -7.45
CA VAL A 46 7.38 -16.95 -7.46
C VAL A 46 6.81 -16.64 -8.84
N ILE A 47 5.59 -16.10 -8.86
CA ILE A 47 5.01 -15.41 -10.01
C ILE A 47 4.98 -13.93 -9.68
N LEU A 48 5.50 -13.11 -10.58
CA LEU A 48 5.56 -11.65 -10.43
C LEU A 48 4.55 -11.00 -11.36
N TYR A 49 3.61 -10.23 -10.79
CA TYR A 49 2.74 -9.32 -11.51
C TYR A 49 3.16 -7.88 -11.26
N THR A 50 3.43 -7.15 -12.33
CA THR A 50 3.75 -5.71 -12.29
C THR A 50 2.56 -4.85 -12.72
N GLU A 51 1.58 -5.46 -13.40
CA GLU A 51 0.33 -4.80 -13.79
C GLU A 51 -0.84 -5.42 -13.02
N LEU A 52 -1.70 -4.55 -12.49
CA LEU A 52 -2.84 -4.99 -11.68
C LEU A 52 -3.87 -5.73 -12.52
N GLU A 53 -4.03 -5.29 -13.75
CA GLU A 53 -4.94 -5.89 -14.73
C GLU A 53 -4.56 -7.34 -14.99
N ASP A 54 -3.30 -7.63 -15.20
CA ASP A 54 -2.80 -8.98 -15.41
C ASP A 54 -3.05 -9.88 -14.20
N PHE A 55 -2.80 -9.37 -12.99
CA PHE A 55 -3.11 -10.09 -11.75
C PHE A 55 -4.62 -10.36 -11.63
N ARG A 56 -5.46 -9.35 -11.86
CA ARG A 56 -6.92 -9.49 -11.78
C ARG A 56 -7.45 -10.53 -12.77
N ASP A 57 -6.93 -10.54 -13.98
CA ASP A 57 -7.41 -11.43 -15.04
C ASP A 57 -7.03 -12.90 -14.77
N HIS A 58 -5.97 -13.16 -14.01
CA HIS A 58 -5.51 -14.49 -13.64
C HIS A 58 -5.80 -14.87 -12.18
N ILE A 59 -6.45 -14.01 -11.41
CA ILE A 59 -6.60 -14.20 -9.96
C ILE A 59 -7.26 -15.53 -9.58
N SER A 60 -8.21 -16.00 -10.38
CA SER A 60 -8.90 -17.28 -10.12
C SER A 60 -7.98 -18.52 -10.18
N GLU A 61 -6.81 -18.40 -10.80
CA GLU A 61 -5.82 -19.49 -10.92
C GLU A 61 -4.98 -19.64 -9.64
N HIS A 62 -5.06 -18.66 -8.72
CA HIS A 62 -4.23 -18.56 -7.53
C HIS A 62 -4.91 -18.98 -6.23
N LYS A 63 -6.00 -19.77 -6.30
CA LYS A 63 -6.77 -20.19 -5.12
C LYS A 63 -5.96 -20.95 -4.07
N ASN A 64 -4.89 -21.62 -4.48
CA ASN A 64 -4.03 -22.42 -3.59
C ASN A 64 -2.68 -21.74 -3.29
N ASP A 65 -2.44 -20.57 -3.84
CA ASP A 65 -1.21 -19.80 -3.69
C ASP A 65 -1.28 -18.82 -2.52
N LEU A 66 -0.18 -18.14 -2.22
CA LEU A 66 -0.12 -17.06 -1.25
C LEU A 66 0.22 -15.76 -1.98
N VAL A 67 -0.67 -14.78 -1.93
CA VAL A 67 -0.43 -13.47 -2.53
C VAL A 67 0.37 -12.59 -1.56
N PHE A 68 1.43 -11.97 -2.08
CA PHE A 68 2.20 -10.94 -1.39
C PHE A 68 1.90 -9.58 -2.03
N PRO A 69 1.00 -8.78 -1.42
CA PRO A 69 0.54 -7.52 -1.99
C PRO A 69 1.55 -6.41 -1.68
N MET A 70 2.36 -6.04 -2.66
CA MET A 70 3.29 -4.91 -2.59
C MET A 70 2.84 -3.73 -3.47
N ARG A 71 1.76 -3.91 -4.23
CA ARG A 71 1.23 -2.86 -5.08
C ARG A 71 0.34 -1.91 -4.29
N TYR A 72 0.55 -0.63 -4.54
CA TYR A 72 -0.40 0.41 -4.22
C TYR A 72 -1.26 0.64 -5.46
N GLY A 73 -2.57 0.53 -5.33
CA GLY A 73 -3.51 0.80 -6.42
C GLY A 73 -3.45 2.24 -6.93
N PRO A 74 -4.39 2.66 -7.77
CA PRO A 74 -4.45 4.03 -8.28
C PRO A 74 -4.51 5.04 -7.14
N THR A 75 -4.02 6.26 -7.37
CA THR A 75 -3.96 7.33 -6.36
C THR A 75 -5.33 7.62 -5.76
N SER A 76 -5.60 7.05 -4.60
CA SER A 76 -6.85 7.20 -3.87
C SER A 76 -6.62 6.90 -2.38
N ARG A 77 -7.59 7.22 -1.53
CA ARG A 77 -7.52 6.89 -0.09
C ARG A 77 -7.55 5.39 0.18
N THR A 78 -7.99 4.59 -0.78
CA THR A 78 -8.15 3.13 -0.67
C THR A 78 -7.08 2.35 -1.43
N GLN A 79 -6.09 3.03 -1.99
CA GLN A 79 -5.09 2.41 -2.86
C GLN A 79 -4.38 1.20 -2.23
N LYS A 80 -4.12 1.23 -0.93
CA LYS A 80 -3.41 0.13 -0.23
C LYS A 80 -4.27 -1.11 0.01
N GLY A 81 -5.59 -0.97 -0.06
CA GLY A 81 -6.52 -2.07 0.18
C GLY A 81 -6.94 -2.85 -1.06
N LEU A 82 -6.54 -2.42 -2.26
CA LEU A 82 -7.11 -2.98 -3.48
C LEU A 82 -6.77 -4.45 -3.70
N VAL A 83 -5.49 -4.82 -3.57
CA VAL A 83 -5.05 -6.21 -3.79
C VAL A 83 -5.63 -7.14 -2.72
N SER A 84 -5.62 -6.73 -1.45
CA SER A 84 -6.23 -7.50 -0.36
C SER A 84 -7.74 -7.67 -0.56
N SER A 85 -8.46 -6.62 -1.00
CA SER A 85 -9.90 -6.73 -1.32
C SER A 85 -10.18 -7.72 -2.44
N LEU A 86 -9.33 -7.76 -3.48
CA LEU A 86 -9.44 -8.75 -4.53
C LEU A 86 -9.22 -10.16 -3.97
N CYS A 87 -8.18 -10.36 -3.18
CA CYS A 87 -7.90 -11.67 -2.54
C CYS A 87 -9.06 -12.12 -1.65
N GLU A 88 -9.62 -11.24 -0.82
CA GLU A 88 -10.79 -11.52 0.01
C GLU A 88 -12.00 -11.93 -0.82
N THR A 89 -12.26 -11.21 -1.92
CA THR A 89 -13.38 -11.50 -2.84
C THR A 89 -13.28 -12.90 -3.46
N TYR A 90 -12.07 -13.33 -3.80
CA TYR A 90 -11.83 -14.64 -4.43
C TYR A 90 -11.47 -15.74 -3.43
N GLY A 91 -11.42 -15.46 -2.13
CA GLY A 91 -11.06 -16.42 -1.09
C GLY A 91 -9.61 -16.91 -1.17
N ILE A 92 -8.70 -16.03 -1.56
CA ILE A 92 -7.26 -16.31 -1.73
C ILE A 92 -6.49 -15.83 -0.52
N ALA A 93 -5.58 -16.68 -0.02
CA ALA A 93 -4.69 -16.30 1.07
C ALA A 93 -3.70 -15.21 0.64
N TYR A 94 -3.50 -14.21 1.50
CA TYR A 94 -2.52 -13.15 1.24
C TYR A 94 -1.75 -12.78 2.51
N MET A 95 -0.57 -12.20 2.32
CA MET A 95 0.26 -11.68 3.40
C MET A 95 -0.19 -10.30 3.85
N GLY A 96 -0.14 -10.07 5.15
CA GLY A 96 -0.41 -8.77 5.74
C GLY A 96 -1.74 -8.70 6.48
N ALA A 97 -2.12 -7.50 6.87
CA ALA A 97 -3.38 -7.24 7.54
C ALA A 97 -4.56 -7.26 6.55
N ASP A 98 -5.75 -7.48 7.08
CA ASP A 98 -6.98 -7.35 6.30
C ASP A 98 -7.16 -5.93 5.72
N ASN A 99 -8.05 -5.82 4.75
CA ASN A 99 -8.29 -4.56 4.05
C ASN A 99 -8.69 -3.42 5.01
N TYR A 100 -9.56 -3.71 6.00
CA TYR A 100 -9.97 -2.71 6.97
C TYR A 100 -8.80 -2.16 7.78
N THR A 101 -7.96 -3.04 8.31
CA THR A 101 -6.78 -2.67 9.08
C THR A 101 -5.76 -1.90 8.24
N GLN A 102 -5.53 -2.32 6.99
CA GLN A 102 -4.64 -1.61 6.07
C GLN A 102 -5.12 -0.19 5.81
N LEU A 103 -6.40 0.02 5.54
CA LEU A 103 -6.97 1.34 5.27
C LEU A 103 -6.96 2.23 6.52
N LEU A 104 -7.28 1.67 7.69
CA LEU A 104 -7.21 2.38 8.96
C LEU A 104 -5.79 2.85 9.27
N CYS A 105 -4.80 1.97 9.13
CA CYS A 105 -3.40 2.30 9.39
C CYS A 105 -2.82 3.28 8.37
N ASN A 106 -3.32 3.28 7.14
CA ASN A 106 -2.89 4.20 6.10
C ASN A 106 -3.39 5.63 6.35
N ASP A 107 -4.58 5.81 6.90
CA ASP A 107 -5.11 7.12 7.31
C ASP A 107 -4.57 7.49 8.70
N LYS A 108 -3.42 8.20 8.73
CA LYS A 108 -2.73 8.56 9.98
C LYS A 108 -3.57 9.43 10.92
N ASP A 109 -4.50 10.24 10.42
CA ASP A 109 -5.39 11.03 11.25
C ASP A 109 -6.46 10.14 11.90
N LEU A 110 -7.04 9.24 11.12
CA LEU A 110 -8.06 8.31 11.62
C LEU A 110 -7.45 7.30 12.61
N SER A 111 -6.29 6.72 12.29
CA SER A 111 -5.60 5.77 13.19
C SER A 111 -5.22 6.40 14.54
N LYS A 112 -4.79 7.67 14.55
CA LYS A 112 -4.53 8.38 15.80
C LYS A 112 -5.80 8.66 16.62
N LYS A 113 -6.90 9.02 15.98
CA LYS A 113 -8.19 9.19 16.66
C LYS A 113 -8.65 7.88 17.27
N TYR A 114 -8.56 6.80 16.49
CA TYR A 114 -8.92 5.46 16.96
C TYR A 114 -8.07 5.05 18.17
N ALA A 115 -6.74 5.22 18.10
CA ALA A 115 -5.86 4.91 19.22
C ALA A 115 -6.18 5.70 20.49
N ARG A 116 -6.56 6.99 20.38
CA ARG A 116 -6.97 7.80 21.54
C ARG A 116 -8.23 7.26 22.24
N GLU A 117 -9.20 6.76 21.48
CA GLU A 117 -10.41 6.17 22.03
C GLU A 117 -10.11 4.95 22.92
N PHE A 118 -9.00 4.25 22.65
CA PHE A 118 -8.50 3.14 23.46
C PHE A 118 -7.49 3.57 24.54
N GLY A 119 -7.36 4.86 24.82
CA GLY A 119 -6.51 5.38 25.88
C GLY A 119 -5.00 5.45 25.51
N PHE A 120 -4.62 5.23 24.26
CA PHE A 120 -3.21 5.37 23.86
C PHE A 120 -2.80 6.83 23.76
N SER A 121 -1.61 7.14 24.25
CA SER A 121 -0.98 8.44 24.02
C SER A 121 -0.48 8.52 22.59
N VAL A 122 -0.92 9.55 21.87
CA VAL A 122 -0.51 9.78 20.47
C VAL A 122 -0.03 11.21 20.28
N PRO A 123 0.94 11.44 19.40
CA PRO A 123 1.44 12.79 19.11
C PRO A 123 0.33 13.70 18.59
N ASN A 124 0.42 14.98 18.93
CA ASN A 124 -0.41 15.99 18.32
C ASN A 124 -0.16 16.05 16.81
N SER A 125 -1.20 16.27 16.04
CA SER A 125 -1.10 16.34 14.58
C SER A 125 -2.14 17.25 13.98
N VAL A 126 -1.83 17.80 12.81
CA VAL A 126 -2.76 18.56 11.98
C VAL A 126 -2.86 17.89 10.61
N MET A 127 -4.07 17.62 10.18
CA MET A 127 -4.34 17.14 8.83
C MET A 127 -4.57 18.33 7.89
N PHE A 128 -3.83 18.38 6.82
CA PHE A 128 -4.04 19.31 5.71
C PHE A 128 -4.66 18.53 4.56
N ARG A 129 -5.88 18.91 4.16
CA ARG A 129 -6.57 18.32 3.00
C ARG A 129 -6.48 19.20 1.76
N ASP A 130 -6.24 20.48 1.97
CA ASP A 130 -6.07 21.48 0.93
C ASP A 130 -4.83 22.31 1.26
N LEU A 131 -3.90 22.36 0.31
CA LEU A 131 -2.64 23.08 0.42
C LEU A 131 -2.70 24.48 -0.21
N SER A 132 -3.88 24.90 -0.68
CA SER A 132 -4.06 26.19 -1.37
C SER A 132 -3.83 27.42 -0.48
N SER A 133 -3.95 27.29 0.84
CA SER A 133 -3.79 28.39 1.80
C SER A 133 -2.63 28.15 2.77
N LYS A 134 -1.43 28.67 2.43
CA LYS A 134 -0.25 28.64 3.31
C LYS A 134 -0.49 29.31 4.67
N THR A 135 -1.23 30.42 4.71
CA THR A 135 -1.52 31.16 5.94
C THR A 135 -2.32 30.32 6.93
N ASN A 136 -3.37 29.66 6.46
CA ASN A 136 -4.19 28.77 7.29
C ASN A 136 -3.39 27.55 7.81
N MET A 137 -2.47 27.04 6.99
CA MET A 137 -1.57 25.94 7.39
C MET A 137 -0.68 26.37 8.56
N MET A 138 -0.02 27.54 8.48
CA MET A 138 0.88 28.02 9.51
C MET A 138 0.15 28.30 10.84
N GLU A 139 -1.05 28.88 10.81
CA GLU A 139 -1.86 29.07 12.02
C GLU A 139 -2.24 27.76 12.70
N ARG A 140 -2.62 26.74 11.91
CA ARG A 140 -2.96 25.42 12.46
C ARG A 140 -1.76 24.73 13.06
N VAL A 141 -0.56 24.86 12.46
CA VAL A 141 0.69 24.32 13.03
C VAL A 141 1.04 25.02 14.35
N LYS A 142 0.92 26.34 14.42
CA LYS A 142 1.17 27.11 15.66
C LYS A 142 0.28 26.66 16.83
N ARG A 143 -0.94 26.20 16.56
CA ARG A 143 -1.86 25.68 17.57
C ARG A 143 -1.47 24.32 18.15
N LEU A 144 -0.51 23.62 17.52
CA LEU A 144 -0.05 22.31 18.02
C LEU A 144 0.69 22.38 19.34
N LYS A 145 1.15 23.56 19.76
CA LYS A 145 1.96 23.74 20.99
C LYS A 145 2.99 22.62 21.11
N LEU A 146 3.91 22.60 20.14
CA LEU A 146 5.10 21.73 20.19
C LEU A 146 6.09 22.31 21.16
#